data_ffb6d4b7a2bd8d3fa2e63f4941ed5303
#
_entry.id   ffb6d4b7a2bd8d3fa2e63f4941ed5303
#
_cell.length_a   1.000
_cell.length_b   1.000
_cell.length_c   1.000
_cell.angle_alpha   90.00
_cell.angle_beta   90.00
_cell.angle_gamma   90.00
#
_symmetry.space_group_name_H-M   'P 1'
#
loop_
_entity.id
_entity.type
_entity.pdbx_description
1 polymer ?
#
loop_
_entity_poly.entity_id
_entity_poly.type
_entity_poly.pdbx_seq_one_letter_code
_entity_poly.pdbx_strand_id
1 'polypeptide(L)'
;SKREMDLLDVLLNEFLQKQPAEPQNILSFLDTISIKLDPGRSCVLTLIDILEQDTPHPVRDLSLLRSILQNVISELFKPFTKKLLFCHVHEQVFALILYETDNFTKDQVQIYLHTFVEAASQYLHFKIACYCAHSANFLLLPDKIQQLLEQRSENVANYSGIFYQKSSISQVPYTPPDFVHWNVMLSSGYYDAVRADMHDYLLRQKESGHVNQKMLSLFLQDFLQLFYQILNHHHIGAHGVFEKEYDIHALNNSCHSIEEMHKLLDFSVDYLKSLQISAEPGVSQIDQVVNFIQKNIHQNVTRTEIAHQVYMNPEYLSRLFKKVKGISLSDYIVQEKLKIAISLLEGTNLPVSVIATNIGYTNFSYFTQVFKKVYGISPSEYRQKKK
;
A
#
# COMPACT_ATOMS: atom_id res chain seq x y z
N SER A 1 -38.55 -17.54 -22.38
CA SER A 1 -37.67 -18.63 -22.85
C SER A 1 -36.20 -18.28 -22.59
N LYS A 2 -35.27 -19.25 -22.71
CA LYS A 2 -33.82 -18.98 -22.54
C LYS A 2 -33.34 -17.87 -23.50
N ARG A 3 -33.80 -17.87 -24.74
CA ARG A 3 -33.47 -16.81 -25.73
C ARG A 3 -33.94 -15.42 -25.33
N GLU A 4 -35.11 -15.29 -24.70
CA GLU A 4 -35.63 -13.99 -24.24
C GLU A 4 -34.77 -13.46 -23.08
N MET A 5 -34.29 -14.33 -22.21
CA MET A 5 -33.41 -13.95 -21.11
C MET A 5 -32.01 -13.52 -21.59
N ASP A 6 -31.47 -14.23 -22.58
CA ASP A 6 -30.20 -13.87 -23.19
C ASP A 6 -30.28 -12.51 -23.92
N LEU A 7 -31.42 -12.25 -24.61
CA LEU A 7 -31.64 -10.97 -25.27
C LEU A 7 -31.86 -9.84 -24.26
N LEU A 8 -32.58 -10.11 -23.17
CA LEU A 8 -32.76 -9.14 -22.08
C LEU A 8 -31.38 -8.72 -21.47
N ASP A 9 -30.49 -9.67 -21.27
CA ASP A 9 -29.15 -9.37 -20.79
C ASP A 9 -28.37 -8.42 -21.71
N VAL A 10 -28.39 -8.73 -23.02
CA VAL A 10 -27.71 -7.91 -24.01
C VAL A 10 -28.28 -6.49 -24.01
N LEU A 11 -29.59 -6.35 -24.10
CA LEU A 11 -30.25 -5.04 -24.16
C LEU A 11 -30.08 -4.23 -22.85
N LEU A 12 -30.20 -4.87 -21.70
CA LEU A 12 -29.94 -4.21 -20.40
C LEU A 12 -28.49 -3.75 -20.27
N ASN A 13 -27.55 -4.61 -20.69
CA ASN A 13 -26.13 -4.27 -20.61
C ASN A 13 -25.80 -3.11 -21.58
N GLU A 14 -26.26 -3.14 -22.82
CA GLU A 14 -26.11 -2.03 -23.77
C GLU A 14 -26.71 -0.72 -23.23
N PHE A 15 -27.90 -0.76 -22.65
CA PHE A 15 -28.53 0.39 -22.02
C PHE A 15 -27.74 0.93 -20.87
N LEU A 16 -27.30 0.06 -19.94
CA LEU A 16 -26.49 0.47 -18.76
C LEU A 16 -25.14 1.04 -19.14
N GLN A 17 -24.48 0.53 -20.18
CA GLN A 17 -23.18 1.00 -20.64
C GLN A 17 -23.23 2.20 -21.62
N LYS A 18 -24.39 2.83 -21.81
CA LYS A 18 -24.58 3.92 -22.80
C LYS A 18 -24.09 3.57 -24.21
N GLN A 19 -24.10 2.29 -24.57
CA GLN A 19 -23.92 1.91 -25.97
C GLN A 19 -25.14 2.32 -26.79
N PRO A 20 -25.10 2.42 -28.13
CA PRO A 20 -26.08 3.15 -28.94
C PRO A 20 -27.52 2.65 -28.89
N ALA A 21 -27.89 1.83 -27.93
CA ALA A 21 -29.27 1.44 -27.69
C ALA A 21 -30.06 2.64 -27.18
N GLU A 22 -30.97 3.15 -28.01
CA GLU A 22 -31.94 4.14 -27.56
C GLU A 22 -32.74 3.55 -26.37
N PRO A 23 -33.02 4.33 -25.31
CA PRO A 23 -33.80 3.86 -24.16
C PRO A 23 -35.15 3.25 -24.54
N GLN A 24 -35.70 3.66 -25.68
CA GLN A 24 -36.94 3.12 -26.24
C GLN A 24 -36.83 1.65 -26.63
N ASN A 25 -35.66 1.17 -27.04
CA ASN A 25 -35.45 -0.22 -27.43
C ASN A 25 -35.64 -1.18 -26.26
N ILE A 26 -35.04 -0.86 -25.09
CA ILE A 26 -35.21 -1.68 -23.92
C ILE A 26 -36.64 -1.65 -23.38
N LEU A 27 -37.28 -0.47 -23.36
CA LEU A 27 -38.65 -0.35 -22.88
C LEU A 27 -39.63 -1.12 -23.77
N SER A 28 -39.51 -1.02 -25.11
CA SER A 28 -40.33 -1.77 -26.03
C SER A 28 -40.13 -3.29 -25.93
N PHE A 29 -38.87 -3.72 -25.69
CA PHE A 29 -38.59 -5.14 -25.47
C PHE A 29 -39.19 -5.64 -24.14
N LEU A 30 -39.08 -4.89 -23.05
CA LEU A 30 -39.71 -5.24 -21.77
C LEU A 30 -41.23 -5.41 -21.91
N ASP A 31 -41.91 -4.54 -22.67
CA ASP A 31 -43.31 -4.67 -22.97
C ASP A 31 -43.62 -5.95 -23.75
N THR A 32 -42.77 -6.34 -24.72
CA THR A 32 -42.91 -7.56 -25.50
C THR A 32 -42.87 -8.83 -24.65
N ILE A 33 -42.02 -8.84 -23.58
CA ILE A 33 -41.93 -9.96 -22.62
C ILE A 33 -42.87 -9.80 -21.42
N SER A 34 -43.87 -8.92 -21.54
CA SER A 34 -44.91 -8.66 -20.52
C SER A 34 -44.40 -8.05 -19.22
N ILE A 35 -43.25 -7.40 -19.25
CA ILE A 35 -42.72 -6.61 -18.12
C ILE A 35 -43.15 -5.15 -18.33
N LYS A 36 -44.20 -4.74 -17.65
CA LYS A 36 -44.65 -3.34 -17.66
C LYS A 36 -43.86 -2.56 -16.64
N LEU A 37 -43.01 -1.65 -17.12
CA LEU A 37 -42.17 -0.78 -16.33
C LEU A 37 -42.52 0.68 -16.61
N ASP A 38 -42.85 1.44 -15.56
CA ASP A 38 -42.95 2.91 -15.64
C ASP A 38 -41.55 3.53 -15.49
N PRO A 39 -40.98 4.06 -16.58
CA PRO A 39 -39.60 4.58 -16.54
C PRO A 39 -39.45 5.83 -15.66
N GLY A 40 -40.54 6.50 -15.29
CA GLY A 40 -40.54 7.69 -14.44
C GLY A 40 -40.47 7.39 -12.93
N ARG A 41 -40.61 6.12 -12.53
CA ARG A 41 -40.59 5.73 -11.12
C ARG A 41 -39.21 5.41 -10.60
N SER A 42 -39.09 5.49 -9.28
CA SER A 42 -37.83 5.23 -8.57
C SER A 42 -37.34 3.78 -8.73
N CYS A 43 -36.04 3.62 -8.77
CA CYS A 43 -35.34 2.34 -8.89
C CYS A 43 -34.20 2.22 -7.87
N VAL A 44 -33.83 0.98 -7.56
CA VAL A 44 -32.57 0.65 -6.87
C VAL A 44 -31.73 -0.19 -7.79
N LEU A 45 -30.54 0.29 -8.11
CA LEU A 45 -29.51 -0.46 -8.83
C LEU A 45 -28.50 -1.01 -7.83
N THR A 46 -28.24 -2.31 -7.92
CA THR A 46 -27.18 -2.98 -7.14
C THR A 46 -26.25 -3.71 -8.10
N LEU A 47 -24.95 -3.36 -8.09
CA LEU A 47 -23.94 -4.19 -8.69
C LEU A 47 -23.53 -5.27 -7.68
N ILE A 48 -23.52 -6.52 -8.13
CA ILE A 48 -23.10 -7.70 -7.37
C ILE A 48 -21.79 -8.16 -7.97
N ASP A 49 -20.70 -8.05 -7.19
CA ASP A 49 -19.35 -8.43 -7.57
C ASP A 49 -18.95 -9.69 -6.80
N ILE A 50 -18.63 -10.78 -7.49
CA ILE A 50 -18.13 -12.00 -6.88
C ILE A 50 -16.62 -11.84 -6.74
N LEU A 51 -16.15 -11.52 -5.53
CA LEU A 51 -14.75 -11.26 -5.23
C LEU A 51 -13.92 -12.55 -5.18
N GLU A 52 -14.51 -13.61 -4.63
CA GLU A 52 -13.83 -14.87 -4.39
C GLU A 52 -14.85 -16.01 -4.29
N GLN A 53 -14.46 -17.19 -4.74
CA GLN A 53 -15.21 -18.44 -4.59
C GLN A 53 -14.37 -19.41 -3.76
N ASP A 54 -14.71 -19.54 -2.48
CA ASP A 54 -14.03 -20.47 -1.55
C ASP A 54 -14.56 -21.89 -1.73
N THR A 55 -14.29 -22.46 -2.91
CA THR A 55 -14.70 -23.81 -3.30
C THR A 55 -13.55 -24.54 -3.98
N PRO A 56 -13.42 -25.87 -3.81
CA PRO A 56 -12.40 -26.67 -4.51
C PRO A 56 -12.48 -26.59 -6.03
N HIS A 57 -13.67 -26.31 -6.56
CA HIS A 57 -13.95 -26.19 -8.00
C HIS A 57 -14.73 -24.90 -8.26
N PRO A 58 -14.08 -23.74 -8.42
CA PRO A 58 -14.77 -22.48 -8.68
C PRO A 58 -15.53 -22.53 -10.00
N VAL A 59 -16.76 -22.02 -9.99
CA VAL A 59 -17.63 -21.98 -11.15
C VAL A 59 -17.11 -20.92 -12.12
N ARG A 60 -16.58 -21.33 -13.27
CA ARG A 60 -16.05 -20.45 -14.32
C ARG A 60 -17.09 -20.14 -15.41
N ASP A 61 -18.11 -20.98 -15.54
CA ASP A 61 -19.20 -20.78 -16.51
C ASP A 61 -20.12 -19.67 -16.03
N LEU A 62 -20.10 -18.54 -16.72
CA LEU A 62 -20.89 -17.35 -16.40
C LEU A 62 -22.39 -17.61 -16.48
N SER A 63 -22.86 -18.48 -17.37
CA SER A 63 -24.29 -18.83 -17.48
C SER A 63 -24.76 -19.65 -16.28
N LEU A 64 -23.88 -20.52 -15.75
CA LEU A 64 -24.15 -21.27 -14.53
C LEU A 64 -24.12 -20.35 -13.30
N LEU A 65 -23.11 -19.48 -13.18
CA LEU A 65 -23.04 -18.46 -12.10
C LEU A 65 -24.30 -17.59 -12.09
N ARG A 66 -24.70 -17.10 -13.25
CA ARG A 66 -25.93 -16.32 -13.40
C ARG A 66 -27.13 -17.09 -12.90
N SER A 67 -27.29 -18.36 -13.31
CA SER A 67 -28.43 -19.20 -12.92
C SER A 67 -28.45 -19.44 -11.41
N ILE A 68 -27.32 -19.69 -10.78
CA ILE A 68 -27.19 -19.86 -9.33
C ILE A 68 -27.63 -18.57 -8.61
N LEU A 69 -27.07 -17.43 -8.98
CA LEU A 69 -27.41 -16.15 -8.37
C LEU A 69 -28.87 -15.78 -8.58
N GLN A 70 -29.40 -16.00 -9.79
CA GLN A 70 -30.80 -15.73 -10.11
C GLN A 70 -31.76 -16.56 -9.27
N ASN A 71 -31.46 -17.83 -9.03
CA ASN A 71 -32.28 -18.69 -8.17
C ASN A 71 -32.30 -18.17 -6.72
N VAL A 72 -31.15 -17.83 -6.15
CA VAL A 72 -31.05 -17.27 -4.79
C VAL A 72 -31.77 -15.93 -4.70
N ILE A 73 -31.55 -15.03 -5.67
CA ILE A 73 -32.21 -13.72 -5.73
C ILE A 73 -33.72 -13.90 -5.83
N SER A 74 -34.22 -14.79 -6.70
CA SER A 74 -35.64 -15.02 -6.87
C SER A 74 -36.32 -15.57 -5.62
N GLU A 75 -35.60 -16.37 -4.83
CA GLU A 75 -36.12 -16.90 -3.56
C GLU A 75 -36.11 -15.83 -2.45
N LEU A 76 -35.01 -15.14 -2.28
CA LEU A 76 -34.85 -14.14 -1.21
C LEU A 76 -35.68 -12.86 -1.49
N PHE A 77 -35.76 -12.42 -2.75
CA PHE A 77 -36.48 -11.20 -3.14
C PHE A 77 -37.93 -11.48 -3.58
N LYS A 78 -38.56 -12.54 -3.07
CA LYS A 78 -39.96 -12.88 -3.38
C LYS A 78 -40.93 -11.69 -3.38
N PRO A 79 -40.87 -10.75 -2.42
CA PRO A 79 -41.77 -9.58 -2.43
C PRO A 79 -41.58 -8.66 -3.65
N PHE A 80 -40.42 -8.73 -4.31
CA PHE A 80 -40.04 -7.89 -5.45
C PHE A 80 -40.05 -8.65 -6.79
N THR A 81 -40.40 -9.94 -6.85
CA THR A 81 -40.23 -10.81 -8.03
C THR A 81 -40.87 -10.27 -9.31
N LYS A 82 -41.94 -9.50 -9.21
CA LYS A 82 -42.58 -8.85 -10.36
C LYS A 82 -41.97 -7.52 -10.77
N LYS A 83 -40.99 -7.04 -10.01
CA LYS A 83 -40.34 -5.72 -10.15
C LYS A 83 -38.82 -5.82 -10.07
N LEU A 84 -38.27 -6.94 -10.57
CA LEU A 84 -36.87 -7.26 -10.52
C LEU A 84 -36.35 -7.59 -11.91
N LEU A 85 -35.24 -6.94 -12.31
CA LEU A 85 -34.44 -7.31 -13.46
C LEU A 85 -33.05 -7.71 -12.98
N PHE A 86 -32.47 -8.73 -13.63
CA PHE A 86 -31.14 -9.23 -13.29
C PHE A 86 -30.39 -9.54 -14.57
N CYS A 87 -29.19 -8.99 -14.73
CA CYS A 87 -28.35 -9.18 -15.91
C CYS A 87 -26.87 -9.30 -15.57
N HIS A 88 -26.12 -9.91 -16.48
CA HIS A 88 -24.66 -9.92 -16.45
C HIS A 88 -24.12 -8.60 -17.02
N VAL A 89 -23.12 -8.00 -16.40
CA VAL A 89 -22.49 -6.74 -16.82
C VAL A 89 -21.14 -7.01 -17.49
N HIS A 90 -20.18 -7.51 -16.74
CA HIS A 90 -18.87 -7.94 -17.24
C HIS A 90 -18.17 -8.84 -16.23
N GLU A 91 -17.26 -9.69 -16.67
CA GLU A 91 -16.51 -10.62 -15.81
C GLU A 91 -17.42 -11.37 -14.82
N GLN A 92 -17.23 -11.21 -13.52
CA GLN A 92 -18.05 -11.79 -12.45
C GLN A 92 -18.99 -10.74 -11.79
N VAL A 93 -19.31 -9.66 -12.53
CA VAL A 93 -20.17 -8.58 -12.08
C VAL A 93 -21.54 -8.70 -12.72
N PHE A 94 -22.57 -8.63 -11.87
CA PHE A 94 -23.98 -8.69 -12.24
C PHE A 94 -24.70 -7.44 -11.77
N ALA A 95 -25.78 -7.05 -12.46
CA ALA A 95 -26.66 -5.97 -12.04
C ALA A 95 -28.02 -6.51 -11.63
N LEU A 96 -28.45 -6.12 -10.44
CA LEU A 96 -29.78 -6.31 -9.91
C LEU A 96 -30.49 -4.95 -9.90
N ILE A 97 -31.62 -4.85 -10.62
CA ILE A 97 -32.45 -3.64 -10.69
C ILE A 97 -33.79 -3.95 -10.07
N LEU A 98 -34.11 -3.28 -8.97
CA LEU A 98 -35.46 -3.23 -8.44
C LEU A 98 -36.12 -1.95 -8.96
N TYR A 99 -37.23 -2.06 -9.65
CA TYR A 99 -37.95 -0.93 -10.21
C TYR A 99 -39.30 -0.67 -9.54
N GLU A 100 -39.81 0.57 -9.66
CA GLU A 100 -41.03 1.02 -8.96
C GLU A 100 -40.94 0.83 -7.43
N THR A 101 -39.83 1.30 -6.84
CA THR A 101 -39.51 1.10 -5.43
C THR A 101 -40.15 2.14 -4.49
N ASP A 102 -41.07 2.98 -5.00
CA ASP A 102 -41.70 4.08 -4.23
C ASP A 102 -42.35 3.63 -2.93
N ASN A 103 -42.86 2.39 -2.88
CA ASN A 103 -43.52 1.82 -1.73
C ASN A 103 -42.60 1.05 -0.78
N PHE A 104 -41.26 1.04 -1.04
CA PHE A 104 -40.28 0.35 -0.22
C PHE A 104 -39.35 1.33 0.43
N THR A 105 -39.09 1.13 1.72
CA THR A 105 -38.09 1.91 2.42
C THR A 105 -36.68 1.44 2.05
N LYS A 106 -35.70 2.34 2.17
CA LYS A 106 -34.28 1.98 1.97
C LYS A 106 -33.87 0.83 2.90
N ASP A 107 -34.35 0.85 4.15
CA ASP A 107 -34.04 -0.16 5.14
C ASP A 107 -34.58 -1.55 4.76
N GLN A 108 -35.73 -1.63 4.11
CA GLN A 108 -36.26 -2.91 3.63
C GLN A 108 -35.36 -3.53 2.55
N VAL A 109 -34.95 -2.75 1.55
CA VAL A 109 -34.04 -3.24 0.50
C VAL A 109 -32.70 -3.65 1.12
N GLN A 110 -32.22 -2.89 2.09
CA GLN A 110 -30.97 -3.19 2.79
C GLN A 110 -31.01 -4.54 3.51
N ILE A 111 -32.09 -4.86 4.21
CA ILE A 111 -32.27 -6.15 4.89
C ILE A 111 -32.16 -7.31 3.90
N TYR A 112 -32.82 -7.22 2.73
CA TYR A 112 -32.75 -8.28 1.72
C TYR A 112 -31.33 -8.44 1.15
N LEU A 113 -30.62 -7.35 0.91
CA LEU A 113 -29.23 -7.39 0.43
C LEU A 113 -28.29 -7.98 1.48
N HIS A 114 -28.46 -7.67 2.77
CA HIS A 114 -27.71 -8.32 3.84
C HIS A 114 -27.95 -9.82 3.86
N THR A 115 -29.22 -10.24 3.84
CA THR A 115 -29.58 -11.66 3.79
C THR A 115 -28.98 -12.34 2.56
N PHE A 116 -28.92 -11.65 1.42
CA PHE A 116 -28.32 -12.18 0.19
C PHE A 116 -26.81 -12.39 0.34
N VAL A 117 -26.08 -11.38 0.86
CA VAL A 117 -24.62 -11.48 1.09
C VAL A 117 -24.30 -12.59 2.08
N GLU A 118 -25.06 -12.71 3.17
CA GLU A 118 -24.93 -13.79 4.16
C GLU A 118 -25.20 -15.17 3.56
N ALA A 119 -26.31 -15.32 2.81
CA ALA A 119 -26.65 -16.55 2.15
C ALA A 119 -25.61 -16.96 1.09
N ALA A 120 -25.09 -16.01 0.32
CA ALA A 120 -24.03 -16.27 -0.64
C ALA A 120 -22.75 -16.77 0.05
N SER A 121 -22.37 -16.16 1.17
CA SER A 121 -21.22 -16.63 1.96
C SER A 121 -21.44 -18.01 2.57
N GLN A 122 -22.61 -18.23 3.19
CA GLN A 122 -22.88 -19.43 3.97
C GLN A 122 -23.17 -20.67 3.09
N TYR A 123 -23.93 -20.51 2.02
CA TYR A 123 -24.44 -21.62 1.21
C TYR A 123 -23.73 -21.79 -0.13
N LEU A 124 -23.23 -20.71 -0.73
CA LEU A 124 -22.52 -20.75 -2.00
C LEU A 124 -21.00 -20.69 -1.82
N HIS A 125 -20.53 -20.31 -0.63
CA HIS A 125 -19.13 -20.02 -0.34
C HIS A 125 -18.56 -18.92 -1.27
N PHE A 126 -19.40 -17.93 -1.61
CA PHE A 126 -19.02 -16.78 -2.39
C PHE A 126 -18.82 -15.58 -1.49
N LYS A 127 -17.68 -14.93 -1.65
CA LYS A 127 -17.41 -13.63 -1.08
C LYS A 127 -17.90 -12.57 -2.04
N ILE A 128 -18.89 -11.79 -1.64
CA ILE A 128 -19.61 -10.85 -2.53
C ILE A 128 -19.54 -9.44 -1.99
N ALA A 129 -19.34 -8.47 -2.90
CA ALA A 129 -19.56 -7.05 -2.66
C ALA A 129 -20.78 -6.57 -3.43
N CYS A 130 -21.67 -5.85 -2.77
CA CYS A 130 -22.86 -5.24 -3.36
C CYS A 130 -22.70 -3.71 -3.33
N TYR A 131 -22.68 -3.06 -4.50
CA TYR A 131 -22.61 -1.60 -4.61
C TYR A 131 -23.98 -1.08 -5.01
N CYS A 132 -24.59 -0.21 -4.19
CA CYS A 132 -25.99 0.16 -4.29
C CYS A 132 -26.19 1.65 -4.54
N ALA A 133 -27.04 1.98 -5.51
CA ALA A 133 -27.48 3.34 -5.77
C ALA A 133 -29.00 3.42 -5.90
N HIS A 134 -29.58 4.48 -5.35
CA HIS A 134 -30.96 4.85 -5.63
C HIS A 134 -31.03 5.77 -6.84
N SER A 135 -32.01 5.55 -7.71
CA SER A 135 -32.31 6.40 -8.86
C SER A 135 -33.73 6.91 -8.79
N ALA A 136 -33.93 8.17 -9.16
CA ALA A 136 -35.25 8.79 -9.21
C ALA A 136 -36.14 8.18 -10.32
N ASN A 137 -35.50 7.67 -11.38
CA ASN A 137 -36.19 6.99 -12.49
C ASN A 137 -35.22 6.01 -13.18
N PHE A 138 -35.81 5.16 -14.03
CA PHE A 138 -35.11 4.11 -14.76
C PHE A 138 -34.09 4.66 -15.77
N LEU A 139 -34.39 5.77 -16.43
CA LEU A 139 -33.53 6.34 -17.47
C LEU A 139 -32.21 6.90 -16.96
N LEU A 140 -32.09 7.15 -15.67
CA LEU A 140 -30.86 7.60 -15.03
C LEU A 140 -29.92 6.46 -14.60
N LEU A 141 -30.32 5.20 -14.79
CA LEU A 141 -29.50 4.05 -14.40
C LEU A 141 -28.12 4.01 -15.11
N PRO A 142 -27.97 4.42 -16.39
CA PRO A 142 -26.65 4.48 -17.04
C PRO A 142 -25.64 5.40 -16.34
N ASP A 143 -26.10 6.50 -15.74
CA ASP A 143 -25.20 7.35 -14.96
C ASP A 143 -24.87 6.73 -13.60
N LYS A 144 -25.83 6.02 -13.01
CA LYS A 144 -25.65 5.36 -11.72
C LYS A 144 -24.69 4.18 -11.81
N ILE A 145 -24.76 3.38 -12.88
CA ILE A 145 -23.85 2.23 -13.02
C ILE A 145 -22.41 2.67 -13.15
N GLN A 146 -22.12 3.76 -13.87
CA GLN A 146 -20.77 4.29 -13.97
C GLN A 146 -20.20 4.68 -12.61
N GLN A 147 -20.99 5.37 -11.78
CA GLN A 147 -20.62 5.73 -10.42
C GLN A 147 -20.35 4.51 -9.53
N LEU A 148 -21.14 3.44 -9.70
CA LEU A 148 -20.96 2.20 -8.94
C LEU A 148 -19.75 1.39 -9.43
N LEU A 149 -19.43 1.42 -10.72
CA LEU A 149 -18.24 0.80 -11.27
C LEU A 149 -16.96 1.53 -10.82
N GLU A 150 -16.98 2.87 -10.71
CA GLU A 150 -15.91 3.64 -10.09
C GLU A 150 -15.74 3.26 -8.61
N GLN A 151 -16.84 3.18 -7.85
CA GLN A 151 -16.79 2.75 -6.45
C GLN A 151 -16.28 1.31 -6.28
N ARG A 152 -16.64 0.41 -7.22
CA ARG A 152 -16.10 -0.95 -7.27
C ARG A 152 -14.58 -0.94 -7.47
N SER A 153 -14.08 -0.12 -8.39
CA SER A 153 -12.64 -0.04 -8.67
C SER A 153 -11.82 0.46 -7.47
N GLU A 154 -12.45 1.15 -6.53
CA GLU A 154 -11.81 1.59 -5.28
C GLU A 154 -11.71 0.47 -4.23
N ASN A 155 -12.46 -0.64 -4.38
CA ASN A 155 -12.43 -1.78 -3.45
C ASN A 155 -11.25 -2.73 -3.73
N VAL A 156 -10.06 -2.18 -3.80
CA VAL A 156 -8.81 -2.91 -4.12
C VAL A 156 -8.38 -3.92 -3.05
N ALA A 157 -9.00 -3.88 -1.88
CA ALA A 157 -8.76 -4.82 -0.78
C ALA A 157 -9.76 -5.98 -0.74
N ASN A 158 -10.68 -6.05 -1.71
CA ASN A 158 -11.71 -7.07 -1.79
C ASN A 158 -12.58 -7.18 -0.52
N TYR A 159 -13.01 -6.02 0.02
CA TYR A 159 -13.95 -5.99 1.13
C TYR A 159 -15.32 -6.50 0.67
N SER A 160 -15.84 -7.52 1.36
CA SER A 160 -17.21 -7.99 1.15
C SER A 160 -18.21 -7.16 1.95
N GLY A 161 -19.45 -7.10 1.47
CA GLY A 161 -20.53 -6.39 2.16
C GLY A 161 -21.37 -5.52 1.22
N ILE A 162 -22.07 -4.56 1.80
CA ILE A 162 -22.94 -3.64 1.06
C ILE A 162 -22.40 -2.23 1.13
N PHE A 163 -22.15 -1.64 -0.02
CA PHE A 163 -21.58 -0.31 -0.20
C PHE A 163 -22.63 0.60 -0.85
N TYR A 164 -23.10 1.57 -0.10
CA TYR A 164 -24.03 2.57 -0.64
C TYR A 164 -23.27 3.70 -1.30
N GLN A 165 -23.86 4.26 -2.37
CA GLN A 165 -23.28 5.41 -3.05
C GLN A 165 -23.01 6.53 -2.03
N LYS A 166 -21.73 6.89 -1.84
CA LYS A 166 -21.32 8.01 -0.99
C LYS A 166 -21.41 9.31 -1.78
N SER A 167 -21.92 10.34 -1.15
CA SER A 167 -21.97 11.71 -1.71
C SER A 167 -20.62 12.41 -1.71
N SER A 168 -19.62 11.90 -0.99
CA SER A 168 -18.22 12.32 -1.02
C SER A 168 -17.35 11.23 -0.39
N ILE A 169 -16.24 10.89 -1.03
CA ILE A 169 -15.24 9.97 -0.48
C ILE A 169 -14.51 10.72 0.62
N SER A 170 -14.64 10.25 1.86
CA SER A 170 -13.76 10.67 2.96
C SER A 170 -12.34 10.23 2.59
N GLN A 171 -11.52 11.17 2.12
CA GLN A 171 -10.12 10.89 1.81
C GLN A 171 -9.36 10.73 3.12
N VAL A 172 -9.09 9.49 3.51
CA VAL A 172 -8.13 9.23 4.58
C VAL A 172 -6.74 9.58 4.01
N PRO A 173 -5.96 10.46 4.67
CA PRO A 173 -4.65 10.82 4.19
C PRO A 173 -3.73 9.58 4.19
N TYR A 174 -2.98 9.40 3.11
CA TYR A 174 -1.94 8.38 3.05
C TYR A 174 -0.85 8.66 4.08
N THR A 175 -0.55 7.69 4.91
CA THR A 175 0.54 7.74 5.88
C THR A 175 1.60 6.73 5.44
N PRO A 176 2.74 7.17 4.87
CA PRO A 176 3.76 6.26 4.37
C PRO A 176 4.37 5.44 5.52
N PRO A 177 4.78 4.19 5.26
CA PRO A 177 5.60 3.44 6.18
C PRO A 177 7.01 4.03 6.28
N ASP A 178 7.83 3.52 7.20
CA ASP A 178 9.21 3.95 7.34
C ASP A 178 10.11 3.35 6.23
N PHE A 179 10.02 3.90 5.02
CA PHE A 179 10.86 3.51 3.87
C PHE A 179 12.35 3.68 4.14
N VAL A 180 12.73 4.61 5.01
CA VAL A 180 14.14 4.83 5.40
C VAL A 180 14.62 3.62 6.19
N HIS A 181 13.83 3.13 7.12
CA HIS A 181 14.12 1.92 7.87
C HIS A 181 14.22 0.70 6.95
N TRP A 182 13.27 0.54 6.01
CA TRP A 182 13.31 -0.55 5.04
C TRP A 182 14.53 -0.51 4.14
N ASN A 183 14.95 0.68 3.68
CA ASN A 183 16.17 0.84 2.89
C ASN A 183 17.40 0.30 3.64
N VAL A 184 17.55 0.70 4.89
CA VAL A 184 18.67 0.25 5.73
C VAL A 184 18.63 -1.26 5.93
N MET A 185 17.46 -1.82 6.22
CA MET A 185 17.30 -3.25 6.46
C MET A 185 17.60 -4.07 5.20
N LEU A 186 17.07 -3.67 4.03
CA LEU A 186 17.33 -4.33 2.74
C LEU A 186 18.82 -4.27 2.38
N SER A 187 19.45 -3.09 2.52
CA SER A 187 20.90 -2.92 2.29
C SER A 187 21.76 -3.72 3.27
N SER A 188 21.21 -4.10 4.41
CA SER A 188 21.88 -4.91 5.45
C SER A 188 21.57 -6.41 5.34
N GLY A 189 20.80 -6.83 4.30
CA GLY A 189 20.48 -8.24 4.06
C GLY A 189 19.33 -8.82 4.90
N TYR A 190 18.57 -7.98 5.62
CA TYR A 190 17.43 -8.41 6.42
C TYR A 190 16.14 -8.54 5.58
N TYR A 191 16.22 -9.24 4.45
CA TYR A 191 15.17 -9.35 3.45
C TYR A 191 13.84 -9.88 4.00
N ASP A 192 13.87 -10.99 4.74
CA ASP A 192 12.66 -11.64 5.24
C ASP A 192 11.96 -10.80 6.34
N ALA A 193 12.74 -10.05 7.13
CA ALA A 193 12.17 -9.13 8.12
C ALA A 193 11.46 -7.94 7.46
N VAL A 194 12.06 -7.37 6.41
CA VAL A 194 11.42 -6.26 5.67
C VAL A 194 10.19 -6.74 4.92
N ARG A 195 10.23 -7.94 4.34
CA ARG A 195 9.05 -8.56 3.73
C ARG A 195 7.89 -8.63 4.72
N ALA A 196 8.14 -9.16 5.92
CA ALA A 196 7.14 -9.24 6.97
C ALA A 196 6.59 -7.85 7.35
N ASP A 197 7.45 -6.85 7.53
CA ASP A 197 7.04 -5.47 7.86
C ASP A 197 6.17 -4.84 6.73
N MET A 198 6.50 -5.08 5.47
CA MET A 198 5.73 -4.61 4.32
C MET A 198 4.32 -5.23 4.30
N HIS A 199 4.24 -6.54 4.48
CA HIS A 199 2.97 -7.26 4.55
C HIS A 199 2.13 -6.81 5.75
N ASP A 200 2.74 -6.66 6.92
CA ASP A 200 2.08 -6.17 8.13
C ASP A 200 1.56 -4.74 7.98
N TYR A 201 2.31 -3.87 7.28
CA TYR A 201 1.84 -2.52 6.98
C TYR A 201 0.55 -2.56 6.16
N LEU A 202 0.53 -3.30 5.04
CA LEU A 202 -0.65 -3.41 4.18
C LEU A 202 -1.82 -4.08 4.91
N LEU A 203 -1.55 -5.09 5.75
CA LEU A 203 -2.59 -5.75 6.56
C LEU A 203 -3.23 -4.76 7.53
N ARG A 204 -2.44 -3.99 8.29
CA ARG A 204 -2.96 -2.95 9.18
C ARG A 204 -3.80 -1.90 8.46
N GLN A 205 -3.37 -1.47 7.25
CA GLN A 205 -4.17 -0.55 6.44
C GLN A 205 -5.49 -1.20 5.99
N LYS A 206 -5.47 -2.48 5.64
CA LYS A 206 -6.67 -3.25 5.27
C LYS A 206 -7.63 -3.36 6.45
N GLU A 207 -7.17 -3.76 7.62
CA GLU A 207 -7.99 -3.91 8.83
C GLU A 207 -8.61 -2.58 9.28
N SER A 208 -7.91 -1.47 9.09
CA SER A 208 -8.44 -0.15 9.40
C SER A 208 -9.40 0.43 8.34
N GLY A 209 -9.61 -0.29 7.22
CA GLY A 209 -10.48 0.16 6.12
C GLY A 209 -9.90 1.31 5.29
N HIS A 210 -8.60 1.55 5.36
CA HIS A 210 -7.93 2.68 4.70
C HIS A 210 -7.37 2.35 3.32
N VAL A 211 -7.42 1.08 2.89
CA VAL A 211 -6.91 0.66 1.58
C VAL A 211 -7.90 1.02 0.48
N ASN A 212 -7.43 1.85 -0.45
CA ASN A 212 -8.11 2.17 -1.70
C ASN A 212 -7.07 2.32 -2.82
N GLN A 213 -7.51 2.44 -4.07
CA GLN A 213 -6.63 2.54 -5.22
C GLN A 213 -5.62 3.70 -5.10
N LYS A 214 -6.04 4.87 -4.59
CA LYS A 214 -5.18 6.03 -4.40
C LYS A 214 -4.06 5.75 -3.40
N MET A 215 -4.40 5.11 -2.28
CA MET A 215 -3.42 4.71 -1.26
C MET A 215 -2.40 3.73 -1.84
N LEU A 216 -2.86 2.68 -2.56
CA LEU A 216 -1.95 1.72 -3.19
C LEU A 216 -1.06 2.37 -4.26
N SER A 217 -1.59 3.33 -5.03
CA SER A 217 -0.81 4.06 -6.04
C SER A 217 0.30 4.91 -5.41
N LEU A 218 0.03 5.61 -4.30
CA LEU A 218 1.03 6.38 -3.58
C LEU A 218 2.07 5.47 -2.93
N PHE A 219 1.63 4.39 -2.30
CA PHE A 219 2.51 3.38 -1.74
C PHE A 219 3.43 2.75 -2.81
N LEU A 220 2.87 2.42 -3.98
CA LEU A 220 3.64 1.89 -5.11
C LEU A 220 4.72 2.87 -5.57
N GLN A 221 4.40 4.17 -5.69
CA GLN A 221 5.37 5.19 -6.09
C GLN A 221 6.53 5.27 -5.10
N ASP A 222 6.25 5.35 -3.80
CA ASP A 222 7.26 5.42 -2.76
C ASP A 222 8.10 4.12 -2.70
N PHE A 223 7.45 2.96 -2.84
CA PHE A 223 8.13 1.67 -2.88
C PHE A 223 9.06 1.54 -4.10
N LEU A 224 8.60 1.91 -5.30
CA LEU A 224 9.42 1.88 -6.50
C LEU A 224 10.62 2.84 -6.39
N GLN A 225 10.45 4.00 -5.76
CA GLN A 225 11.55 4.90 -5.49
C GLN A 225 12.62 4.23 -4.62
N LEU A 226 12.21 3.57 -3.53
CA LEU A 226 13.12 2.77 -2.68
C LEU A 226 13.82 1.68 -3.49
N PHE A 227 13.05 0.89 -4.24
CA PHE A 227 13.58 -0.23 -5.02
C PHE A 227 14.61 0.23 -6.06
N TYR A 228 14.33 1.29 -6.80
CA TYR A 228 15.25 1.88 -7.77
C TYR A 228 16.49 2.50 -7.13
N GLN A 229 16.38 3.10 -5.95
CA GLN A 229 17.55 3.61 -5.21
C GLN A 229 18.51 2.46 -4.88
N ILE A 230 18.00 1.32 -4.42
CA ILE A 230 18.82 0.14 -4.09
C ILE A 230 19.48 -0.42 -5.35
N LEU A 231 18.73 -0.59 -6.45
CA LEU A 231 19.28 -1.08 -7.72
C LEU A 231 20.37 -0.17 -8.26
N ASN A 232 20.16 1.14 -8.27
CA ASN A 232 21.12 2.13 -8.74
C ASN A 232 22.40 2.14 -7.90
N HIS A 233 22.29 1.95 -6.58
CA HIS A 233 23.46 1.83 -5.72
C HIS A 233 24.35 0.63 -6.09
N HIS A 234 23.74 -0.42 -6.62
CA HIS A 234 24.43 -1.62 -7.09
C HIS A 234 24.72 -1.62 -8.60
N HIS A 235 24.55 -0.47 -9.29
CA HIS A 235 24.77 -0.30 -10.73
C HIS A 235 23.90 -1.22 -11.61
N ILE A 236 22.71 -1.59 -11.13
CA ILE A 236 21.75 -2.43 -11.85
C ILE A 236 20.70 -1.53 -12.52
N GLY A 237 20.54 -1.67 -13.82
CA GLY A 237 19.53 -0.92 -14.58
C GLY A 237 18.12 -1.43 -14.29
N ALA A 238 17.25 -0.56 -13.81
CA ALA A 238 15.87 -0.88 -13.46
C ALA A 238 15.03 -1.42 -14.63
N HIS A 239 15.32 -0.98 -15.88
CA HIS A 239 14.62 -1.47 -17.08
C HIS A 239 14.70 -2.99 -17.26
N GLY A 240 15.87 -3.59 -16.98
CA GLY A 240 16.05 -5.02 -17.14
C GLY A 240 15.22 -5.89 -16.20
N VAL A 241 14.81 -5.34 -15.05
CA VAL A 241 14.02 -6.06 -14.05
C VAL A 241 12.58 -6.23 -14.50
N PHE A 242 11.94 -5.13 -14.91
CA PHE A 242 10.53 -5.11 -15.28
C PHE A 242 10.26 -5.48 -16.75
N GLU A 243 11.27 -5.62 -17.59
CA GLU A 243 11.13 -6.13 -18.95
C GLU A 243 11.35 -7.64 -19.06
N LYS A 244 12.22 -8.21 -18.20
CA LYS A 244 12.67 -9.60 -18.31
C LYS A 244 12.21 -10.51 -17.18
N GLU A 245 12.13 -9.97 -15.97
CA GLU A 245 11.95 -10.76 -14.75
C GLU A 245 10.55 -10.61 -14.16
N TYR A 246 9.85 -9.49 -14.42
CA TYR A 246 8.51 -9.22 -13.92
C TYR A 246 7.64 -8.61 -15.01
N ASP A 247 6.39 -9.10 -15.13
CA ASP A 247 5.46 -8.61 -16.14
C ASP A 247 5.04 -7.14 -15.85
N ILE A 248 5.23 -6.26 -16.82
CA ILE A 248 4.84 -4.85 -16.75
C ILE A 248 3.34 -4.68 -16.52
N HIS A 249 2.50 -5.60 -17.03
CA HIS A 249 1.06 -5.59 -16.77
C HIS A 249 0.75 -5.91 -15.30
N ALA A 250 1.47 -6.84 -14.68
CA ALA A 250 1.34 -7.14 -13.26
C ALA A 250 1.77 -5.95 -12.39
N LEU A 251 2.83 -5.22 -12.79
CA LEU A 251 3.23 -3.98 -12.13
C LEU A 251 2.12 -2.92 -12.18
N ASN A 252 1.50 -2.72 -13.33
CA ASN A 252 0.40 -1.78 -13.48
C ASN A 252 -0.84 -2.19 -12.67
N ASN A 253 -1.07 -3.50 -12.49
CA ASN A 253 -2.18 -4.03 -11.71
C ASN A 253 -1.95 -3.96 -10.19
N SER A 254 -0.72 -3.76 -9.74
CA SER A 254 -0.39 -3.73 -8.30
C SER A 254 -1.12 -2.62 -7.50
N CYS A 255 -1.53 -1.53 -8.16
CA CYS A 255 -2.33 -0.49 -7.52
C CYS A 255 -3.85 -0.76 -7.55
N HIS A 256 -4.29 -1.82 -8.24
CA HIS A 256 -5.71 -2.19 -8.37
C HIS A 256 -6.10 -3.40 -7.52
N SER A 257 -5.12 -4.07 -6.89
CA SER A 257 -5.36 -5.20 -6.00
C SER A 257 -4.28 -5.28 -4.92
N ILE A 258 -4.69 -5.47 -3.68
CA ILE A 258 -3.76 -5.66 -2.57
C ILE A 258 -2.97 -6.96 -2.72
N GLU A 259 -3.57 -8.01 -3.29
CA GLU A 259 -2.91 -9.29 -3.58
C GLU A 259 -1.81 -9.13 -4.62
N GLU A 260 -2.06 -8.35 -5.68
CA GLU A 260 -1.03 -8.05 -6.70
C GLU A 260 0.09 -7.17 -6.10
N MET A 261 -0.24 -6.25 -5.20
CA MET A 261 0.77 -5.50 -4.45
C MET A 261 1.67 -6.42 -3.62
N HIS A 262 1.10 -7.38 -2.89
CA HIS A 262 1.88 -8.38 -2.14
C HIS A 262 2.82 -9.18 -3.05
N LYS A 263 2.34 -9.62 -4.22
CA LYS A 263 3.17 -10.35 -5.20
C LYS A 263 4.34 -9.49 -5.70
N LEU A 264 4.12 -8.21 -5.98
CA LEU A 264 5.18 -7.28 -6.38
C LEU A 264 6.22 -7.11 -5.28
N LEU A 265 5.79 -6.95 -4.03
CA LEU A 265 6.70 -6.83 -2.89
C LEU A 265 7.55 -8.09 -2.71
N ASP A 266 6.91 -9.27 -2.76
CA ASP A 266 7.59 -10.56 -2.66
C ASP A 266 8.61 -10.74 -3.77
N PHE A 267 8.21 -10.52 -5.03
CA PHE A 267 9.12 -10.56 -6.16
C PHE A 267 10.30 -9.62 -5.97
N SER A 268 10.04 -8.36 -5.59
CA SER A 268 11.10 -7.35 -5.44
C SER A 268 12.11 -7.72 -4.37
N VAL A 269 11.64 -8.24 -3.22
CA VAL A 269 12.51 -8.70 -2.14
C VAL A 269 13.31 -9.94 -2.55
N ASP A 270 12.68 -10.92 -3.22
CA ASP A 270 13.37 -12.12 -3.72
C ASP A 270 14.39 -11.78 -4.80
N TYR A 271 14.09 -10.84 -5.68
CA TYR A 271 15.03 -10.34 -6.68
C TYR A 271 16.26 -9.71 -6.01
N LEU A 272 16.09 -8.79 -5.04
CA LEU A 272 17.20 -8.20 -4.29
C LEU A 272 18.01 -9.27 -3.55
N LYS A 273 17.36 -10.28 -2.98
CA LYS A 273 18.01 -11.41 -2.29
C LYS A 273 18.83 -12.27 -3.28
N SER A 274 18.31 -12.50 -4.50
CA SER A 274 18.99 -13.30 -5.54
C SER A 274 20.25 -12.64 -6.08
N LEU A 275 20.28 -11.31 -6.10
CA LEU A 275 21.44 -10.54 -6.51
C LEU A 275 22.60 -10.64 -5.50
N GLN A 276 22.40 -11.36 -4.38
CA GLN A 276 23.34 -11.43 -3.27
C GLN A 276 23.91 -10.04 -2.95
N ILE A 277 23.03 -9.03 -2.89
CA ILE A 277 23.35 -7.68 -2.47
C ILE A 277 23.70 -7.74 -0.98
N SER A 278 24.70 -8.54 -0.68
CA SER A 278 25.42 -8.57 0.57
C SER A 278 26.71 -7.79 0.36
N ALA A 279 26.59 -6.50 0.41
CA ALA A 279 27.63 -5.79 1.16
C ALA A 279 27.59 -6.41 2.56
N GLU A 280 28.73 -6.73 3.16
CA GLU A 280 28.74 -7.14 4.57
C GLU A 280 27.79 -6.23 5.35
N PRO A 281 26.87 -6.76 6.17
CA PRO A 281 25.74 -5.99 6.69
C PRO A 281 26.25 -4.74 7.43
N GLY A 282 25.97 -3.58 6.88
CA GLY A 282 26.26 -2.30 7.51
C GLY A 282 27.68 -1.73 7.30
N VAL A 283 28.59 -2.40 6.61
CA VAL A 283 29.98 -1.87 6.42
C VAL A 283 29.96 -0.61 5.56
N SER A 284 29.26 -0.61 4.42
CA SER A 284 29.19 0.55 3.54
C SER A 284 28.55 1.79 4.20
N GLN A 285 27.47 1.59 4.97
CA GLN A 285 26.80 2.71 5.66
C GLN A 285 27.61 3.21 6.86
N ILE A 286 28.25 2.30 7.61
CA ILE A 286 29.15 2.69 8.70
C ILE A 286 30.38 3.40 8.16
N ASP A 287 30.85 3.07 6.96
CA ASP A 287 31.95 3.81 6.32
C ASP A 287 31.50 5.22 5.91
N GLN A 288 30.25 5.41 5.46
CA GLN A 288 29.68 6.75 5.25
C GLN A 288 29.59 7.54 6.56
N VAL A 289 29.16 6.91 7.66
CA VAL A 289 29.15 7.51 9.00
C VAL A 289 30.55 7.93 9.42
N VAL A 290 31.54 7.05 9.27
CA VAL A 290 32.96 7.32 9.58
C VAL A 290 33.46 8.50 8.74
N ASN A 291 33.22 8.49 7.44
CA ASN A 291 33.63 9.58 6.54
C ASN A 291 32.96 10.92 6.93
N PHE A 292 31.69 10.91 7.30
CA PHE A 292 30.99 12.10 7.76
C PHE A 292 31.59 12.64 9.06
N ILE A 293 31.86 11.77 10.04
CA ILE A 293 32.51 12.13 11.30
C ILE A 293 33.90 12.76 11.04
N GLN A 294 34.71 12.14 10.20
CA GLN A 294 36.05 12.62 9.88
C GLN A 294 36.04 13.98 9.20
N LYS A 295 35.09 14.21 8.25
CA LYS A 295 34.95 15.52 7.59
C LYS A 295 34.47 16.62 8.54
N ASN A 296 33.70 16.29 9.56
CA ASN A 296 33.08 17.25 10.48
C ASN A 296 33.67 17.17 11.90
N ILE A 297 34.84 16.58 12.09
CA ILE A 297 35.42 16.28 13.39
C ILE A 297 35.71 17.54 14.23
N HIS A 298 35.91 18.69 13.57
CA HIS A 298 36.12 19.99 14.19
C HIS A 298 34.85 20.62 14.75
N GLN A 299 33.69 20.03 14.46
CA GLN A 299 32.39 20.50 14.93
C GLN A 299 31.89 19.60 16.07
N ASN A 300 30.85 20.09 16.76
CA ASN A 300 30.14 19.26 17.74
C ASN A 300 29.04 18.45 17.06
N VAL A 301 29.44 17.36 16.39
CA VAL A 301 28.50 16.50 15.65
C VAL A 301 27.73 15.64 16.63
N THR A 302 26.40 15.74 16.54
CA THR A 302 25.46 14.95 17.37
C THR A 302 25.06 13.63 16.69
N ARG A 303 24.66 12.66 17.51
CA ARG A 303 24.11 11.39 17.02
C ARG A 303 22.94 11.59 16.05
N THR A 304 22.08 12.57 16.33
CA THR A 304 20.90 12.87 15.53
C THR A 304 21.29 13.44 14.16
N GLU A 305 22.28 14.34 14.10
CA GLU A 305 22.78 14.89 12.84
C GLU A 305 23.45 13.82 11.97
N ILE A 306 24.26 12.94 12.59
CA ILE A 306 24.88 11.83 11.86
C ILE A 306 23.80 10.89 11.30
N ALA A 307 22.80 10.55 12.12
CA ALA A 307 21.71 9.68 11.71
C ALA A 307 20.89 10.29 10.55
N HIS A 308 20.61 11.60 10.63
CA HIS A 308 19.92 12.32 9.56
C HIS A 308 20.74 12.33 8.26
N GLN A 309 22.05 12.52 8.34
CA GLN A 309 22.93 12.57 7.18
C GLN A 309 23.01 11.24 6.42
N VAL A 310 22.87 10.12 7.13
CA VAL A 310 22.89 8.77 6.54
C VAL A 310 21.50 8.16 6.45
N TYR A 311 20.46 8.97 6.65
CA TYR A 311 19.05 8.57 6.59
C TYR A 311 18.71 7.39 7.51
N MET A 312 19.24 7.39 8.75
CA MET A 312 19.03 6.35 9.75
C MET A 312 18.29 6.86 10.99
N ASN A 313 17.55 5.95 11.65
CA ASN A 313 17.08 6.23 13.00
C ASN A 313 18.29 6.29 13.96
N PRO A 314 18.40 7.30 14.87
CA PRO A 314 19.54 7.47 15.78
C PRO A 314 19.81 6.27 16.70
N GLU A 315 18.77 5.56 17.14
CA GLU A 315 18.93 4.39 18.00
C GLU A 315 19.43 3.18 17.22
N TYR A 316 18.92 3.00 16.01
CA TYR A 316 19.37 1.95 15.11
C TYR A 316 20.83 2.18 14.70
N LEU A 317 21.20 3.39 14.30
CA LEU A 317 22.58 3.77 14.01
C LEU A 317 23.51 3.41 15.16
N SER A 318 23.14 3.75 16.41
CA SER A 318 23.97 3.46 17.59
C SER A 318 24.20 1.96 17.79
N ARG A 319 23.18 1.14 17.60
CA ARG A 319 23.28 -0.33 17.70
C ARG A 319 24.12 -0.92 16.57
N LEU A 320 23.86 -0.49 15.33
CA LEU A 320 24.61 -0.94 14.16
C LEU A 320 26.08 -0.56 14.24
N PHE A 321 26.39 0.70 14.60
CA PHE A 321 27.77 1.19 14.75
C PHE A 321 28.54 0.36 15.78
N LYS A 322 27.93 0.12 16.95
CA LYS A 322 28.51 -0.73 17.98
C LYS A 322 28.74 -2.17 17.52
N LYS A 323 27.81 -2.74 16.75
CA LYS A 323 27.92 -4.09 16.19
C LYS A 323 29.09 -4.19 15.20
N VAL A 324 29.27 -3.18 14.32
CA VAL A 324 30.29 -3.20 13.24
C VAL A 324 31.68 -2.77 13.75
N LYS A 325 31.73 -1.69 14.53
CA LYS A 325 33.04 -1.13 15.02
C LYS A 325 33.45 -1.62 16.42
N GLY A 326 32.59 -2.36 17.12
CA GLY A 326 32.86 -2.90 18.46
C GLY A 326 32.77 -1.89 19.61
N ILE A 327 32.67 -0.59 19.31
CA ILE A 327 32.61 0.52 20.28
C ILE A 327 31.41 1.42 20.01
N SER A 328 30.98 2.18 21.01
CA SER A 328 29.84 3.10 20.80
C SER A 328 30.21 4.23 19.83
N LEU A 329 29.20 4.77 19.12
CA LEU A 329 29.39 5.91 18.22
C LEU A 329 30.00 7.13 18.95
N SER A 330 29.56 7.39 20.17
CA SER A 330 30.09 8.49 21.00
C SER A 330 31.57 8.27 21.38
N ASP A 331 31.94 7.05 21.77
CA ASP A 331 33.32 6.71 22.10
C ASP A 331 34.24 6.83 20.87
N TYR A 332 33.73 6.41 19.70
CA TYR A 332 34.45 6.55 18.44
C TYR A 332 34.74 8.01 18.11
N ILE A 333 33.72 8.90 18.20
CA ILE A 333 33.92 10.35 17.98
C ILE A 333 34.99 10.93 18.96
N VAL A 334 34.91 10.54 20.24
CA VAL A 334 35.87 10.98 21.24
C VAL A 334 37.27 10.50 20.86
N GLN A 335 37.44 9.24 20.49
CA GLN A 335 38.75 8.68 20.11
C GLN A 335 39.35 9.42 18.90
N GLU A 336 38.56 9.67 17.85
CA GLU A 336 39.02 10.39 16.66
C GLU A 336 39.45 11.85 16.99
N LYS A 337 38.66 12.56 17.81
CA LYS A 337 39.02 13.90 18.30
C LYS A 337 40.32 13.89 19.08
N LEU A 338 40.51 12.92 19.97
CA LEU A 338 41.70 12.80 20.77
C LEU A 338 42.94 12.42 19.95
N LYS A 339 42.82 11.65 18.88
CA LYS A 339 43.93 11.40 17.93
C LYS A 339 44.47 12.70 17.32
N ILE A 340 43.54 13.58 16.90
CA ILE A 340 43.93 14.91 16.36
C ILE A 340 44.56 15.78 17.46
N ALA A 341 43.99 15.74 18.68
CA ALA A 341 44.55 16.46 19.80
C ALA A 341 46.02 16.06 20.07
N ILE A 342 46.33 14.75 20.05
CA ILE A 342 47.69 14.24 20.21
C ILE A 342 48.62 14.77 19.11
N SER A 343 48.19 14.64 17.84
CA SER A 343 48.97 15.16 16.70
C SER A 343 49.31 16.65 16.86
N LEU A 344 48.32 17.45 17.32
CA LEU A 344 48.54 18.88 17.58
C LEU A 344 49.43 19.16 18.83
N LEU A 345 49.28 18.33 19.89
CA LEU A 345 50.11 18.45 21.09
C LEU A 345 51.58 18.14 20.80
N GLU A 346 51.86 17.16 19.96
CA GLU A 346 53.23 16.74 19.57
C GLU A 346 53.81 17.64 18.47
N GLY A 347 53.01 18.02 17.48
CA GLY A 347 53.50 18.73 16.29
C GLY A 347 53.51 20.25 16.40
N THR A 348 52.90 20.85 17.46
CA THR A 348 52.73 22.30 17.56
C THR A 348 52.98 22.81 18.98
N ASN A 349 53.27 24.12 19.09
CA ASN A 349 53.32 24.82 20.38
C ASN A 349 52.01 25.54 20.73
N LEU A 350 50.87 25.23 20.05
CA LEU A 350 49.59 25.84 20.33
C LEU A 350 49.16 25.64 21.79
N PRO A 351 48.55 26.65 22.42
CA PRO A 351 47.95 26.49 23.75
C PRO A 351 46.95 25.31 23.77
N VAL A 352 46.96 24.57 24.87
CA VAL A 352 46.05 23.39 24.99
C VAL A 352 44.56 23.76 24.84
N SER A 353 44.20 24.97 25.29
CA SER A 353 42.85 25.52 25.11
C SER A 353 42.49 25.71 23.63
N VAL A 354 43.44 26.20 22.83
CA VAL A 354 43.26 26.38 21.37
C VAL A 354 43.13 25.00 20.69
N ILE A 355 43.90 24.02 21.09
CA ILE A 355 43.75 22.64 20.58
C ILE A 355 42.36 22.09 20.89
N ALA A 356 41.86 22.26 22.12
CA ALA A 356 40.52 21.83 22.50
C ALA A 356 39.44 22.47 21.62
N THR A 357 39.57 23.78 21.38
CA THR A 357 38.59 24.49 20.47
C THR A 357 38.67 23.99 19.03
N ASN A 358 39.87 23.75 18.50
CA ASN A 358 40.12 23.28 17.14
C ASN A 358 39.51 21.90 16.87
N ILE A 359 39.32 21.07 17.89
CA ILE A 359 38.69 19.75 17.80
C ILE A 359 37.24 19.76 18.27
N GLY A 360 36.62 20.98 18.39
CA GLY A 360 35.21 21.18 18.68
C GLY A 360 34.80 20.97 20.13
N TYR A 361 35.71 21.15 21.10
CA TYR A 361 35.34 21.23 22.51
C TYR A 361 35.15 22.69 22.92
N THR A 362 33.95 23.04 23.31
CA THR A 362 33.60 24.38 23.82
C THR A 362 34.01 24.55 25.31
N ASN A 363 34.16 23.43 26.06
CA ASN A 363 34.53 23.44 27.46
C ASN A 363 35.88 22.77 27.67
N PHE A 364 36.88 23.59 27.98
CA PHE A 364 38.27 23.15 28.20
C PHE A 364 38.40 22.17 29.38
N SER A 365 37.69 22.39 30.48
CA SER A 365 37.74 21.51 31.65
C SER A 365 37.21 20.11 31.30
N TYR A 366 36.14 20.04 30.52
CA TYR A 366 35.59 18.77 30.02
C TYR A 366 36.58 18.05 29.10
N PHE A 367 37.18 18.77 28.15
CA PHE A 367 38.24 18.20 27.31
C PHE A 367 39.38 17.58 28.14
N THR A 368 39.86 18.32 29.15
CA THR A 368 40.96 17.84 30.02
C THR A 368 40.56 16.57 30.77
N GLN A 369 39.34 16.50 31.28
CA GLN A 369 38.81 15.31 31.96
C GLN A 369 38.72 14.11 31.02
N VAL A 370 38.17 14.30 29.80
CA VAL A 370 38.04 13.24 28.79
C VAL A 370 39.42 12.74 28.37
N PHE A 371 40.37 13.65 28.10
CA PHE A 371 41.72 13.29 27.72
C PHE A 371 42.44 12.50 28.85
N LYS A 372 42.33 12.97 30.09
CA LYS A 372 42.91 12.27 31.24
C LYS A 372 42.29 10.90 31.49
N LYS A 373 40.99 10.77 31.26
CA LYS A 373 40.26 9.48 31.35
C LYS A 373 40.80 8.47 30.34
N VAL A 374 41.16 8.89 29.14
CA VAL A 374 41.60 7.99 28.06
C VAL A 374 43.10 7.69 28.16
N TYR A 375 43.94 8.71 28.45
CA TYR A 375 45.41 8.59 28.43
C TYR A 375 46.06 8.58 29.80
N GLY A 376 45.29 8.68 30.89
CA GLY A 376 45.77 8.60 32.26
C GLY A 376 46.44 9.88 32.79
N ILE A 377 46.82 10.81 31.92
CA ILE A 377 47.49 12.09 32.25
C ILE A 377 46.81 13.26 31.55
N SER A 378 47.04 14.48 32.04
CA SER A 378 46.48 15.69 31.43
C SER A 378 47.15 16.01 30.08
N PRO A 379 46.50 16.77 29.17
CA PRO A 379 47.10 17.19 27.91
C PRO A 379 48.41 17.96 28.07
N SER A 380 48.53 18.77 29.13
CA SER A 380 49.77 19.54 29.44
C SER A 380 50.91 18.62 29.89
N GLU A 381 50.64 17.64 30.76
CA GLU A 381 51.60 16.62 31.19
C GLU A 381 52.03 15.73 30.02
N TYR A 382 51.06 15.39 29.12
CA TYR A 382 51.34 14.60 27.92
C TYR A 382 52.36 15.31 27.02
N ARG A 383 52.16 16.63 26.76
CA ARG A 383 53.11 17.45 25.99
C ARG A 383 54.49 17.52 26.61
N GLN A 384 54.59 17.63 27.96
CA GLN A 384 55.88 17.68 28.67
C GLN A 384 56.65 16.37 28.61
N LYS A 385 55.96 15.22 28.60
CA LYS A 385 56.62 13.90 28.54
C LYS A 385 57.14 13.55 27.13
N LYS A 386 56.66 14.22 26.11
CA LYS A 386 57.03 13.95 24.70
C LYS A 386 58.03 14.96 24.12
N LYS A 387 58.30 16.09 24.83
CA LYS A 387 59.39 16.98 24.56
C LYS A 387 60.69 16.49 25.35
#